data_65dfaad4995ab64d7d51b7c35a2e4869
#
_entry.id   65dfaad4995ab64d7d51b7c35a2e4869
#
_cell.length_a   1.000
_cell.length_b   1.000
_cell.length_c   1.000
_cell.angle_alpha   90.00
_cell.angle_beta   90.00
_cell.angle_gamma   90.00
#
_symmetry.space_group_name_H-M   'P 1'
#
loop_
_entity.id
_entity.type
_entity.pdbx_description
1 polymer ?
#
loop_
_entity_poly.entity_id
_entity_poly.type
_entity_poly.pdbx_seq_one_letter_code
_entity_poly.pdbx_strand_id
1 'polypeptide(L)'
;MAKFCYNCGKELAGNEKFCGHCGARQDTETGATNSGLRDKTPPVVKNETSGDLINQDSGTSEKKSSLPRHEFDYRQINKNLEVKNSQSRIVRGSLLVTMGAVILILLTIPEDSPLHNMFALTLIGIFIGLTGLVTAWIFRLRAKKLDTLISGENVVAAWQLSDAEKSAYAGYLYSFERSKNLGILGITTFLIVVIFGLFILFIDEGKGAMALVALGLILLLALFALGMPAYYRQRNLGGDGIILIGRKFAYVNSFFHNWDFPLSGIQKVKPIEEPFHGLYLQYYYYDRTLKNTEELHIPAPPETDLRELTRVLKPQGTSGRK
;
A
#
# COMPACT_ATOMS: atom_id res chain seq x y z
N MET A 1 38.19 -10.20 5.57
CA MET A 1 37.30 -10.70 4.50
C MET A 1 36.13 -9.77 4.40
N ALA A 2 35.86 -9.25 3.22
CA ALA A 2 34.67 -8.41 3.01
C ALA A 2 33.41 -9.26 3.19
N LYS A 3 32.46 -8.78 4.00
CA LYS A 3 31.16 -9.43 4.18
C LYS A 3 30.17 -8.79 3.21
N PHE A 4 29.40 -9.62 2.53
CA PHE A 4 28.39 -9.17 1.59
C PHE A 4 26.99 -9.44 2.16
N CYS A 5 26.05 -8.55 1.90
CA CYS A 5 24.66 -8.75 2.29
C CYS A 5 24.05 -9.93 1.53
N TYR A 6 23.48 -10.91 2.25
CA TYR A 6 22.88 -12.09 1.63
C TYR A 6 21.65 -11.76 0.78
N ASN A 7 21.00 -10.59 1.00
CA ASN A 7 19.79 -10.20 0.27
C ASN A 7 20.05 -9.34 -0.97
N CYS A 8 21.05 -8.47 -0.97
CA CYS A 8 21.30 -7.55 -2.08
C CYS A 8 22.71 -7.62 -2.66
N GLY A 9 23.61 -8.46 -2.14
CA GLY A 9 24.96 -8.67 -2.63
C GLY A 9 25.94 -7.50 -2.43
N LYS A 10 25.53 -6.39 -1.76
CA LYS A 10 26.44 -5.28 -1.50
C LYS A 10 27.33 -5.53 -0.30
N GLU A 11 28.55 -4.99 -0.37
CA GLU A 11 29.52 -5.06 0.69
C GLU A 11 29.03 -4.32 1.95
N LEU A 12 29.16 -4.99 3.10
CA LEU A 12 28.78 -4.47 4.40
C LEU A 12 29.93 -3.76 5.09
N ALA A 13 29.71 -2.56 5.58
CA ALA A 13 30.71 -1.83 6.35
C ALA A 13 30.75 -2.35 7.79
N GLY A 14 31.52 -3.43 8.02
CA GLY A 14 31.78 -3.96 9.35
C GLY A 14 30.72 -4.93 9.93
N ASN A 15 30.47 -4.85 11.23
CA ASN A 15 29.54 -5.74 11.99
C ASN A 15 28.12 -5.15 12.09
N GLU A 16 27.62 -4.55 11.05
CA GLU A 16 26.28 -3.99 11.06
C GLU A 16 25.22 -5.10 11.13
N LYS A 17 24.28 -4.96 12.07
CA LYS A 17 23.15 -5.88 12.22
C LYS A 17 22.13 -5.78 11.10
N PHE A 18 22.16 -4.70 10.33
CA PHE A 18 21.27 -4.46 9.20
C PHE A 18 22.07 -3.91 8.03
N CYS A 19 21.77 -4.36 6.82
CA CYS A 19 22.38 -3.83 5.62
C CYS A 19 21.94 -2.37 5.39
N GLY A 20 22.87 -1.42 5.41
CA GLY A 20 22.58 0.00 5.17
C GLY A 20 22.02 0.31 3.78
N HIS A 21 22.05 -0.67 2.85
CA HIS A 21 21.56 -0.50 1.49
C HIS A 21 20.15 -1.04 1.27
N CYS A 22 19.81 -2.22 1.81
CA CYS A 22 18.50 -2.85 1.61
C CYS A 22 17.71 -3.08 2.90
N GLY A 23 18.26 -2.72 4.06
CA GLY A 23 17.62 -2.89 5.36
C GLY A 23 17.55 -4.33 5.87
N ALA A 24 18.06 -5.32 5.12
CA ALA A 24 18.01 -6.72 5.54
C ALA A 24 18.89 -6.95 6.78
N ARG A 25 18.35 -7.66 7.78
CA ARG A 25 19.07 -8.03 8.99
C ARG A 25 20.17 -9.03 8.64
N GLN A 26 21.37 -8.80 9.14
CA GLN A 26 22.51 -9.68 8.96
C GLN A 26 22.77 -10.42 10.27
N ASP A 27 22.51 -11.72 10.31
CA ASP A 27 22.82 -12.52 11.48
C ASP A 27 24.34 -12.72 11.52
N THR A 28 24.99 -12.18 12.53
CA THR A 28 26.38 -12.46 12.84
C THR A 28 26.46 -13.86 13.43
N GLU A 29 26.67 -14.86 12.60
CA GLU A 29 27.19 -16.14 13.07
C GLU A 29 28.61 -15.90 13.56
N THR A 30 28.76 -15.72 14.87
CA THR A 30 30.00 -15.96 15.57
C THR A 30 30.20 -17.47 15.63
N GLY A 31 31.11 -17.95 14.79
CA GLY A 31 31.59 -19.32 14.86
C GLY A 31 32.12 -19.67 16.26
N ALA A 32 31.58 -20.72 16.81
CA ALA A 32 32.24 -21.52 17.82
C ALA A 32 31.80 -22.99 17.64
N THR A 33 32.68 -23.75 17.04
CA THR A 33 32.81 -25.20 17.22
C THR A 33 32.74 -25.57 18.71
N ASN A 34 31.85 -26.49 19.13
CA ASN A 34 32.25 -27.70 19.77
C ASN A 34 31.07 -28.61 20.12
N SER A 35 31.17 -29.81 19.60
CA SER A 35 30.86 -31.14 20.13
C SER A 35 30.27 -31.22 21.54
N GLY A 36 29.18 -32.02 21.69
CA GLY A 36 28.79 -32.56 22.97
C GLY A 36 27.36 -33.08 22.97
N LEU A 37 27.21 -34.37 22.63
CA LEU A 37 26.06 -35.17 22.99
C LEU A 37 25.76 -35.03 24.50
N ARG A 38 24.53 -34.82 24.89
CA ARG A 38 23.89 -35.49 26.04
C ARG A 38 22.37 -35.35 26.01
N ASP A 39 21.82 -36.47 25.76
CA ASP A 39 20.51 -37.01 26.15
C ASP A 39 20.12 -36.58 27.58
N LYS A 40 18.93 -35.97 27.76
CA LYS A 40 18.17 -36.00 29.02
C LYS A 40 16.70 -35.73 28.80
N THR A 41 15.96 -36.81 28.75
CA THR A 41 14.52 -36.90 28.98
C THR A 41 14.14 -36.31 30.36
N PRO A 42 13.09 -35.50 30.48
CA PRO A 42 12.48 -35.18 31.78
C PRO A 42 11.44 -36.22 32.18
N PRO A 43 11.27 -36.47 33.51
CA PRO A 43 10.53 -37.58 34.04
C PRO A 43 9.01 -37.39 34.03
N VAL A 44 8.35 -38.49 33.77
CA VAL A 44 6.92 -38.75 33.98
C VAL A 44 6.62 -38.70 35.48
N VAL A 45 5.68 -37.87 35.91
CA VAL A 45 5.02 -38.00 37.22
C VAL A 45 3.62 -38.51 36.96
N LYS A 46 3.43 -39.77 37.33
CA LYS A 46 2.14 -40.39 37.62
C LYS A 46 1.66 -39.91 38.98
N ASN A 47 0.40 -39.53 39.08
CA ASN A 47 -0.37 -39.78 40.31
C ASN A 47 -1.78 -40.23 39.97
N GLU A 48 -2.06 -41.41 40.43
CA GLU A 48 -3.35 -42.08 40.54
C GLU A 48 -4.14 -41.45 41.68
N THR A 49 -5.44 -41.37 41.68
CA THR A 49 -6.39 -42.35 42.23
C THR A 49 -7.72 -41.68 42.60
N SER A 50 -8.78 -42.35 42.21
CA SER A 50 -10.14 -42.52 42.83
C SER A 50 -11.05 -41.30 42.94
N GLY A 51 -12.21 -41.32 42.41
CA GLY A 51 -13.34 -42.26 42.57
C GLY A 51 -14.62 -41.47 42.69
N ASP A 52 -15.64 -41.98 42.10
CA ASP A 52 -17.09 -41.91 42.33
C ASP A 52 -17.95 -41.00 41.45
N LEU A 53 -18.61 -41.72 40.59
CA LEU A 53 -20.05 -41.86 40.26
C LEU A 53 -21.03 -40.75 40.73
N ILE A 54 -21.83 -40.21 39.81
CA ILE A 54 -23.28 -40.41 39.70
C ILE A 54 -23.92 -39.29 38.85
N ASN A 55 -24.59 -39.75 37.78
CA ASN A 55 -25.86 -39.31 37.15
C ASN A 55 -26.08 -37.94 36.54
N GLN A 56 -26.36 -38.06 35.24
CA GLN A 56 -27.54 -37.57 34.49
C GLN A 56 -27.98 -36.10 34.68
N ASP A 57 -27.88 -35.30 33.65
CA ASP A 57 -29.06 -34.89 32.91
C ASP A 57 -28.73 -34.34 31.56
N SER A 58 -29.56 -34.71 30.58
CA SER A 58 -29.55 -34.30 29.20
C SER A 58 -29.96 -32.83 29.08
N GLY A 59 -29.08 -32.01 28.60
CA GLY A 59 -29.36 -30.64 28.23
C GLY A 59 -28.42 -30.16 27.14
N THR A 60 -28.79 -30.41 25.88
CA THR A 60 -28.18 -29.81 24.70
C THR A 60 -28.22 -28.30 24.81
N SER A 61 -27.22 -27.72 25.40
CA SER A 61 -26.94 -26.29 25.31
C SER A 61 -25.66 -26.13 24.51
N GLU A 62 -25.79 -25.74 23.24
CA GLU A 62 -24.72 -25.22 22.43
C GLU A 62 -24.01 -24.12 23.21
N LYS A 63 -22.93 -24.48 23.87
CA LYS A 63 -22.02 -23.55 24.49
C LYS A 63 -21.27 -22.84 23.35
N LYS A 64 -21.94 -21.79 22.81
CA LYS A 64 -21.30 -20.76 22.01
C LYS A 64 -20.08 -20.29 22.80
N SER A 65 -18.91 -20.78 22.46
CA SER A 65 -17.65 -20.33 23.03
C SER A 65 -17.51 -18.84 22.64
N SER A 66 -17.99 -17.99 23.52
CA SER A 66 -17.63 -16.58 23.52
C SER A 66 -16.19 -16.49 24.03
N LEU A 67 -15.25 -16.67 23.12
CA LEU A 67 -13.90 -16.16 23.32
C LEU A 67 -14.03 -14.67 23.66
N PRO A 68 -13.31 -14.16 24.67
CA PRO A 68 -13.33 -12.74 24.98
C PRO A 68 -12.94 -12.01 23.70
N ARG A 69 -13.90 -11.30 23.11
CA ARG A 69 -13.59 -10.26 22.15
C ARG A 69 -12.68 -9.29 22.90
N HIS A 70 -11.41 -9.32 22.66
CA HIS A 70 -10.59 -8.16 22.82
C HIS A 70 -11.18 -7.13 21.84
N GLU A 71 -12.20 -6.46 22.30
CA GLU A 71 -12.73 -5.27 21.65
C GLU A 71 -11.59 -4.25 21.76
N PHE A 72 -10.78 -4.22 20.71
CA PHE A 72 -9.69 -3.27 20.55
C PHE A 72 -10.34 -1.90 20.70
N ASP A 73 -10.07 -1.21 21.79
CA ASP A 73 -10.71 0.08 22.06
C ASP A 73 -10.17 1.14 21.11
N TYR A 74 -10.65 1.06 19.85
CA TYR A 74 -10.41 2.05 18.81
C TYR A 74 -10.63 3.49 19.31
N ARG A 75 -11.55 3.67 20.26
CA ARG A 75 -11.88 5.00 20.83
C ARG A 75 -10.72 5.58 21.65
N GLN A 76 -9.88 4.75 22.27
CA GLN A 76 -8.68 5.22 22.95
C GLN A 76 -7.60 5.68 21.98
N ILE A 77 -7.40 4.95 20.88
CA ILE A 77 -6.48 5.38 19.83
C ILE A 77 -6.97 6.66 19.17
N ASN A 78 -8.26 6.75 18.86
CA ASN A 78 -8.85 7.91 18.19
C ASN A 78 -8.87 9.18 19.06
N LYS A 79 -8.95 9.07 20.38
CA LYS A 79 -8.88 10.24 21.29
C LYS A 79 -7.52 10.91 21.32
N ASN A 80 -6.45 10.13 21.07
CA ASN A 80 -5.07 10.63 21.14
C ASN A 80 -4.47 10.93 19.75
N LEU A 81 -5.13 10.52 18.65
CA LEU A 81 -4.60 10.64 17.30
C LEU A 81 -5.63 11.34 16.41
N GLU A 82 -5.38 12.61 16.16
CA GLU A 82 -6.17 13.43 15.24
C GLU A 82 -5.88 13.02 13.79
N VAL A 83 -6.53 11.93 13.32
CA VAL A 83 -6.44 11.50 11.92
C VAL A 83 -7.16 12.51 11.04
N LYS A 84 -6.40 13.28 10.26
CA LYS A 84 -6.97 14.25 9.32
C LYS A 84 -7.41 13.56 8.03
N ASN A 85 -8.65 13.79 7.62
CA ASN A 85 -9.14 13.28 6.34
C ASN A 85 -8.39 13.94 5.17
N SER A 86 -7.40 13.21 4.62
CA SER A 86 -6.59 13.67 3.48
C SER A 86 -7.40 13.88 2.20
N GLN A 87 -8.50 13.13 2.03
CA GLN A 87 -9.38 13.22 0.86
C GLN A 87 -10.14 14.55 0.82
N SER A 88 -10.53 15.08 1.97
CA SER A 88 -11.20 16.39 2.08
C SER A 88 -10.31 17.55 1.64
N ARG A 89 -8.98 17.41 1.77
CA ARG A 89 -8.04 18.42 1.25
C ARG A 89 -8.07 18.45 -0.28
N ILE A 90 -8.13 17.27 -0.92
CA ILE A 90 -8.20 17.17 -2.38
C ILE A 90 -9.52 17.76 -2.89
N VAL A 91 -10.64 17.51 -2.22
CA VAL A 91 -11.94 18.13 -2.57
C VAL A 91 -11.83 19.65 -2.57
N ARG A 92 -11.28 20.24 -1.50
CA ARG A 92 -11.11 21.69 -1.42
C ARG A 92 -10.19 22.23 -2.52
N GLY A 93 -9.07 21.57 -2.77
CA GLY A 93 -8.15 21.94 -3.85
C GLY A 93 -8.80 21.88 -5.22
N SER A 94 -9.56 20.82 -5.53
CA SER A 94 -10.28 20.67 -6.80
C SER A 94 -11.36 21.75 -6.98
N LEU A 95 -12.07 22.12 -5.93
CA LEU A 95 -13.05 23.22 -5.98
C LEU A 95 -12.38 24.58 -6.21
N LEU A 96 -11.21 24.83 -5.62
CA LEU A 96 -10.44 26.05 -5.89
C LEU A 96 -9.96 26.11 -7.35
N VAL A 97 -9.50 25.00 -7.91
CA VAL A 97 -9.12 24.93 -9.33
C VAL A 97 -10.33 25.17 -10.23
N THR A 98 -11.50 24.58 -9.89
CA THR A 98 -12.76 24.82 -10.61
C THR A 98 -13.16 26.30 -10.57
N MET A 99 -13.06 26.92 -9.40
CA MET A 99 -13.35 28.36 -9.24
C MET A 99 -12.41 29.21 -10.10
N GLY A 100 -11.10 28.90 -10.10
CA GLY A 100 -10.13 29.57 -10.97
C GLY A 100 -10.45 29.41 -12.46
N ALA A 101 -10.90 28.21 -12.87
CA ALA A 101 -11.33 27.94 -14.23
C ALA A 101 -12.58 28.75 -14.62
N VAL A 102 -13.56 28.89 -13.72
CA VAL A 102 -14.75 29.73 -13.93
C VAL A 102 -14.35 31.19 -14.06
N ILE A 103 -13.46 31.69 -13.20
CA ILE A 103 -12.94 33.07 -13.31
C ILE A 103 -12.24 33.28 -14.65
N LEU A 104 -11.41 32.32 -15.09
CA LEU A 104 -10.75 32.39 -16.39
C LEU A 104 -11.78 32.53 -17.53
N ILE A 105 -12.84 31.70 -17.52
CA ILE A 105 -13.91 31.77 -18.52
C ILE A 105 -14.60 33.15 -18.47
N LEU A 106 -14.94 33.64 -17.29
CA LEU A 106 -15.60 34.94 -17.13
C LEU A 106 -14.75 36.09 -17.65
N LEU A 107 -13.42 36.00 -17.56
CA LEU A 107 -12.47 36.99 -18.09
C LEU A 107 -12.40 37.00 -19.64
N THR A 108 -12.84 35.94 -20.32
CA THR A 108 -12.86 35.87 -21.78
C THR A 108 -14.14 36.48 -22.42
N ILE A 109 -15.16 36.82 -21.61
CA ILE A 109 -16.46 37.29 -22.10
C ILE A 109 -16.48 38.81 -22.39
N PRO A 110 -15.99 39.72 -21.49
CA PRO A 110 -16.10 41.15 -21.70
C PRO A 110 -15.27 41.63 -22.89
N GLU A 111 -15.83 42.56 -23.70
CA GLU A 111 -15.17 43.14 -24.86
C GLU A 111 -13.90 43.92 -24.48
N ASP A 112 -13.90 44.59 -23.34
CA ASP A 112 -12.76 45.34 -22.80
C ASP A 112 -11.66 44.47 -22.20
N SER A 113 -11.86 43.15 -22.11
CA SER A 113 -10.87 42.22 -21.54
C SER A 113 -9.73 41.95 -22.54
N PRO A 114 -8.46 41.95 -22.11
CA PRO A 114 -7.34 41.53 -22.94
C PRO A 114 -7.43 40.07 -23.38
N LEU A 115 -8.29 39.27 -22.73
CA LEU A 115 -8.55 37.86 -23.03
C LEU A 115 -9.81 37.65 -23.86
N HIS A 116 -10.46 38.77 -24.32
CA HIS A 116 -11.66 38.67 -25.13
C HIS A 116 -11.40 37.91 -26.44
N ASN A 117 -12.37 37.08 -26.82
CA ASN A 117 -12.30 36.22 -28.01
C ASN A 117 -11.16 35.18 -28.04
N MET A 118 -10.45 34.94 -26.93
CA MET A 118 -9.47 33.86 -26.86
C MET A 118 -10.18 32.49 -26.63
N PHE A 119 -10.83 31.99 -27.70
CA PHE A 119 -11.58 30.72 -27.64
C PHE A 119 -10.81 29.57 -27.03
N ALA A 120 -9.51 29.48 -27.30
CA ALA A 120 -8.65 28.43 -26.72
C ALA A 120 -8.62 28.45 -25.17
N LEU A 121 -8.58 29.67 -24.58
CA LEU A 121 -8.62 29.82 -23.11
C LEU A 121 -9.98 29.45 -22.53
N THR A 122 -11.05 29.80 -23.19
CA THR A 122 -12.41 29.40 -22.80
C THR A 122 -12.55 27.87 -22.79
N LEU A 123 -12.09 27.22 -23.90
CA LEU A 123 -12.12 25.76 -23.99
C LEU A 123 -11.29 25.08 -22.91
N ILE A 124 -10.08 25.58 -22.67
CA ILE A 124 -9.20 25.08 -21.57
C ILE A 124 -9.89 25.29 -20.22
N GLY A 125 -10.49 26.43 -19.97
CA GLY A 125 -11.23 26.74 -18.75
C GLY A 125 -12.39 25.77 -18.52
N ILE A 126 -13.18 25.49 -19.55
CA ILE A 126 -14.27 24.50 -19.49
C ILE A 126 -13.73 23.11 -19.14
N PHE A 127 -12.67 22.67 -19.83
CA PHE A 127 -12.07 21.36 -19.59
C PHE A 127 -11.53 21.23 -18.16
N ILE A 128 -10.79 22.23 -17.67
CA ILE A 128 -10.25 22.25 -16.30
C ILE A 128 -11.39 22.30 -15.28
N GLY A 129 -12.41 23.13 -15.52
CA GLY A 129 -13.57 23.25 -14.64
C GLY A 129 -14.34 21.94 -14.50
N LEU A 130 -14.66 21.28 -15.61
CA LEU A 130 -15.33 19.98 -15.61
C LEU A 130 -14.48 18.91 -14.92
N THR A 131 -13.18 18.84 -15.22
CA THR A 131 -12.26 17.91 -14.59
C THR A 131 -12.18 18.15 -13.08
N GLY A 132 -12.13 19.40 -12.65
CA GLY A 132 -12.13 19.78 -11.24
C GLY A 132 -13.41 19.36 -10.51
N LEU A 133 -14.59 19.57 -11.13
CA LEU A 133 -15.89 19.13 -10.56
C LEU A 133 -15.98 17.62 -10.42
N VAL A 134 -15.60 16.86 -11.45
CA VAL A 134 -15.60 15.39 -11.42
C VAL A 134 -14.64 14.90 -10.35
N THR A 135 -13.45 15.48 -10.26
CA THR A 135 -12.48 15.15 -9.22
C THR A 135 -13.03 15.45 -7.83
N ALA A 136 -13.61 16.62 -7.60
CA ALA A 136 -14.21 17.00 -6.33
C ALA A 136 -15.33 16.01 -5.93
N TRP A 137 -16.18 15.61 -6.87
CA TRP A 137 -17.26 14.65 -6.62
C TRP A 137 -16.73 13.27 -6.21
N ILE A 138 -15.78 12.71 -6.98
CA ILE A 138 -15.17 11.41 -6.68
C ILE A 138 -14.49 11.43 -5.29
N PHE A 139 -13.67 12.45 -5.02
CA PHE A 139 -12.96 12.56 -3.76
C PHE A 139 -13.88 12.88 -2.58
N ARG A 140 -15.03 13.53 -2.78
CA ARG A 140 -16.06 13.69 -1.75
C ARG A 140 -16.65 12.35 -1.33
N LEU A 141 -16.92 11.44 -2.28
CA LEU A 141 -17.36 10.09 -1.97
C LEU A 141 -16.30 9.30 -1.21
N ARG A 142 -15.04 9.44 -1.61
CA ARG A 142 -13.90 8.81 -0.88
C ARG A 142 -13.73 9.41 0.52
N ALA A 143 -13.89 10.72 0.66
CA ALA A 143 -13.80 11.39 1.97
C ALA A 143 -14.85 10.86 2.94
N LYS A 144 -16.12 10.70 2.53
CA LYS A 144 -17.17 10.12 3.37
C LYS A 144 -16.81 8.70 3.85
N LYS A 145 -16.26 7.86 2.96
CA LYS A 145 -15.85 6.49 3.32
C LYS A 145 -14.66 6.51 4.30
N LEU A 146 -13.74 7.44 4.14
CA LEU A 146 -12.62 7.61 5.08
C LEU A 146 -13.12 8.13 6.43
N ASP A 147 -14.07 9.07 6.46
CA ASP A 147 -14.66 9.55 7.72
C ASP A 147 -15.35 8.41 8.49
N THR A 148 -16.06 7.50 7.81
CA THR A 148 -16.64 6.29 8.40
C THR A 148 -15.55 5.39 9.03
N LEU A 149 -14.38 5.26 8.39
CA LEU A 149 -13.28 4.49 8.96
C LEU A 149 -12.65 5.22 10.16
N ILE A 150 -12.43 6.54 10.04
CA ILE A 150 -11.88 7.37 11.13
C ILE A 150 -12.83 7.43 12.34
N SER A 151 -14.14 7.39 12.14
CA SER A 151 -15.10 7.36 13.26
C SER A 151 -15.10 6.03 14.02
N GLY A 152 -14.36 5.01 13.52
CA GLY A 152 -14.31 3.68 14.12
C GLY A 152 -15.40 2.73 13.64
N GLU A 153 -16.28 3.20 12.79
CA GLU A 153 -17.33 2.37 12.22
C GLU A 153 -16.73 1.35 11.24
N ASN A 154 -17.00 0.08 11.47
CA ASN A 154 -16.47 -1.04 10.66
C ASN A 154 -14.93 -1.23 10.72
N VAL A 155 -14.25 -0.68 11.71
CA VAL A 155 -12.83 -0.98 11.96
C VAL A 155 -12.70 -2.39 12.53
N VAL A 156 -11.83 -3.18 11.93
CA VAL A 156 -11.52 -4.56 12.35
C VAL A 156 -10.24 -4.57 13.18
N ALA A 157 -9.27 -3.73 12.81
CA ALA A 157 -8.00 -3.60 13.52
C ALA A 157 -7.43 -2.19 13.33
N ALA A 158 -6.73 -1.71 14.37
CA ALA A 158 -6.07 -0.42 14.36
C ALA A 158 -4.80 -0.45 15.20
N TRP A 159 -3.73 0.18 14.73
CA TRP A 159 -2.48 0.37 15.46
C TRP A 159 -1.69 1.55 14.91
N GLN A 160 -0.65 1.93 15.62
CA GLN A 160 0.28 2.96 15.18
C GLN A 160 1.68 2.37 15.04
N LEU A 161 2.33 2.70 13.94
CA LEU A 161 3.72 2.35 13.69
C LEU A 161 4.64 3.31 14.43
N SER A 162 5.68 2.80 15.05
CA SER A 162 6.81 3.59 15.52
C SER A 162 7.55 4.23 14.33
N ASP A 163 8.35 5.26 14.59
CA ASP A 163 9.15 5.90 13.54
C ASP A 163 10.15 4.93 12.90
N ALA A 164 10.66 3.97 13.67
CA ALA A 164 11.55 2.92 13.15
C ALA A 164 10.82 1.97 12.20
N GLU A 165 9.63 1.48 12.57
CA GLU A 165 8.78 0.62 11.71
C GLU A 165 8.32 1.35 10.45
N LYS A 166 7.92 2.62 10.58
CA LYS A 166 7.54 3.47 9.45
C LYS A 166 8.70 3.67 8.48
N SER A 167 9.92 3.90 9.00
CA SER A 167 11.13 4.03 8.18
C SER A 167 11.48 2.72 7.45
N ALA A 168 11.40 1.57 8.15
CA ALA A 168 11.63 0.25 7.56
C ALA A 168 10.60 -0.06 6.47
N TYR A 169 9.32 0.22 6.74
CA TYR A 169 8.23 0.07 5.78
C TYR A 169 8.43 0.93 4.53
N ALA A 170 8.73 2.23 4.70
CA ALA A 170 8.98 3.14 3.58
C ALA A 170 10.21 2.72 2.74
N GLY A 171 11.25 2.19 3.40
CA GLY A 171 12.44 1.64 2.75
C GLY A 171 12.12 0.38 1.93
N TYR A 172 11.32 -0.52 2.49
CA TYR A 172 10.87 -1.72 1.78
C TYR A 172 10.05 -1.39 0.55
N LEU A 173 9.01 -0.55 0.69
CA LEU A 173 8.19 -0.14 -0.45
C LEU A 173 9.01 0.53 -1.55
N TYR A 174 9.96 1.38 -1.17
CA TYR A 174 10.85 2.03 -2.13
C TYR A 174 11.68 1.02 -2.93
N SER A 175 12.31 0.04 -2.26
CA SER A 175 13.13 -0.97 -2.92
C SER A 175 12.30 -1.87 -3.83
N PHE A 176 11.11 -2.26 -3.37
CA PHE A 176 10.16 -3.09 -4.12
C PHE A 176 9.67 -2.39 -5.39
N GLU A 177 9.15 -1.16 -5.27
CA GLU A 177 8.65 -0.38 -6.41
C GLU A 177 9.77 0.02 -7.37
N ARG A 178 10.94 0.40 -6.85
CA ARG A 178 12.09 0.75 -7.69
C ARG A 178 12.56 -0.45 -8.52
N SER A 179 12.65 -1.62 -7.92
CA SER A 179 13.06 -2.85 -8.64
C SER A 179 12.10 -3.17 -9.78
N LYS A 180 10.79 -3.13 -9.50
CA LYS A 180 9.73 -3.34 -10.48
C LYS A 180 9.80 -2.31 -11.62
N ASN A 181 9.92 -1.03 -11.27
CA ASN A 181 9.97 0.04 -12.26
C ASN A 181 11.24 0.00 -13.12
N LEU A 182 12.38 -0.39 -12.55
CA LEU A 182 13.61 -0.59 -13.32
C LEU A 182 13.49 -1.74 -14.33
N GLY A 183 12.82 -2.83 -13.96
CA GLY A 183 12.53 -3.94 -14.88
C GLY A 183 11.66 -3.47 -16.05
N ILE A 184 10.59 -2.74 -15.77
CA ILE A 184 9.70 -2.18 -16.81
C ILE A 184 10.46 -1.17 -17.68
N LEU A 185 11.25 -0.27 -17.08
CA LEU A 185 12.06 0.71 -17.81
C LEU A 185 13.05 0.01 -18.75
N GLY A 186 13.72 -1.05 -18.31
CA GLY A 186 14.66 -1.83 -19.13
C GLY A 186 13.97 -2.42 -20.37
N ILE A 187 12.83 -3.09 -20.18
CA ILE A 187 12.06 -3.68 -21.29
C ILE A 187 11.57 -2.60 -22.24
N THR A 188 10.99 -1.52 -21.72
CA THR A 188 10.44 -0.43 -22.55
C THR A 188 11.55 0.30 -23.30
N THR A 189 12.70 0.57 -22.65
CA THR A 189 13.86 1.17 -23.31
C THR A 189 14.37 0.29 -24.46
N PHE A 190 14.47 -1.03 -24.22
CA PHE A 190 14.85 -1.97 -25.28
C PHE A 190 13.90 -1.90 -26.48
N LEU A 191 12.58 -1.89 -26.23
CA LEU A 191 11.57 -1.77 -27.31
C LEU A 191 11.69 -0.43 -28.05
N ILE A 192 11.89 0.68 -27.36
CA ILE A 192 12.10 2.00 -27.98
C ILE A 192 13.33 1.96 -28.88
N VAL A 193 14.47 1.45 -28.38
CA VAL A 193 15.72 1.38 -29.16
C VAL A 193 15.54 0.51 -30.40
N VAL A 194 14.89 -0.65 -30.29
CA VAL A 194 14.64 -1.54 -31.44
C VAL A 194 13.74 -0.86 -32.45
N ILE A 195 12.58 -0.31 -32.03
CA ILE A 195 11.59 0.25 -32.93
C ILE A 195 12.17 1.51 -33.62
N PHE A 196 12.67 2.47 -32.85
CA PHE A 196 13.24 3.69 -33.39
C PHE A 196 14.52 3.42 -34.18
N GLY A 197 15.33 2.45 -33.75
CA GLY A 197 16.53 2.04 -34.49
C GLY A 197 16.19 1.48 -35.87
N LEU A 198 15.16 0.64 -35.97
CA LEU A 198 14.66 0.16 -37.27
C LEU A 198 14.16 1.31 -38.14
N PHE A 199 13.36 2.24 -37.57
CA PHE A 199 12.92 3.42 -38.33
C PHE A 199 14.09 4.25 -38.85
N ILE A 200 15.12 4.53 -38.03
CA ILE A 200 16.30 5.30 -38.40
C ILE A 200 17.10 4.61 -39.53
N LEU A 201 17.10 3.26 -39.58
CA LEU A 201 17.75 2.51 -40.65
C LEU A 201 17.06 2.68 -42.00
N PHE A 202 15.72 2.79 -42.02
CA PHE A 202 14.91 2.78 -43.25
C PHE A 202 14.48 4.18 -43.71
N ILE A 203 14.61 5.22 -42.89
CA ILE A 203 14.26 6.60 -43.24
C ILE A 203 15.51 7.30 -43.83
N ASP A 204 15.35 7.99 -44.95
CA ASP A 204 16.46 8.73 -45.56
C ASP A 204 16.69 10.09 -44.88
N GLU A 205 15.62 10.81 -44.51
CA GLU A 205 15.68 12.11 -43.86
C GLU A 205 15.17 12.10 -42.43
N GLY A 206 15.65 13.02 -41.59
CA GLY A 206 15.14 13.17 -40.21
C GLY A 206 15.69 12.19 -39.19
N LYS A 207 16.74 11.42 -39.49
CA LYS A 207 17.35 10.44 -38.56
C LYS A 207 17.71 11.03 -37.20
N GLY A 208 18.29 12.25 -37.21
CA GLY A 208 18.64 12.95 -35.98
C GLY A 208 17.42 13.35 -35.14
N ALA A 209 16.35 13.84 -35.78
CA ALA A 209 15.10 14.19 -35.09
C ALA A 209 14.48 12.94 -34.46
N MET A 210 14.45 11.82 -35.18
CA MET A 210 13.93 10.54 -34.67
C MET A 210 14.74 10.02 -33.46
N ALA A 211 16.08 10.12 -33.52
CA ALA A 211 16.94 9.77 -32.41
C ALA A 211 16.71 10.67 -31.16
N LEU A 212 16.51 11.97 -31.38
CA LEU A 212 16.16 12.91 -30.29
C LEU A 212 14.83 12.59 -29.66
N VAL A 213 13.80 12.22 -30.44
CA VAL A 213 12.51 11.79 -29.92
C VAL A 213 12.65 10.52 -29.08
N ALA A 214 13.38 9.53 -29.59
CA ALA A 214 13.64 8.27 -28.86
C ALA A 214 14.35 8.55 -27.53
N LEU A 215 15.41 9.37 -27.55
CA LEU A 215 16.14 9.78 -26.35
C LEU A 215 15.21 10.53 -25.37
N GLY A 216 14.42 11.47 -25.86
CA GLY A 216 13.44 12.22 -25.04
C GLY A 216 12.44 11.32 -24.36
N LEU A 217 11.92 10.30 -25.07
CA LEU A 217 11.01 9.29 -24.48
C LEU A 217 11.69 8.47 -23.38
N ILE A 218 12.92 8.01 -23.62
CA ILE A 218 13.68 7.24 -22.64
C ILE A 218 13.95 8.08 -21.38
N LEU A 219 14.37 9.33 -21.55
CA LEU A 219 14.62 10.24 -20.41
C LEU A 219 13.32 10.53 -19.62
N LEU A 220 12.22 10.73 -20.31
CA LEU A 220 10.90 10.95 -19.68
C LEU A 220 10.48 9.72 -18.87
N LEU A 221 10.59 8.52 -19.44
CA LEU A 221 10.28 7.28 -18.75
C LEU A 221 11.20 7.04 -17.55
N ALA A 222 12.50 7.31 -17.70
CA ALA A 222 13.47 7.20 -16.62
C ALA A 222 13.15 8.16 -15.46
N LEU A 223 12.74 9.39 -15.78
CA LEU A 223 12.32 10.37 -14.78
C LEU A 223 11.17 9.85 -13.93
N PHE A 224 10.14 9.26 -14.55
CA PHE A 224 9.02 8.67 -13.82
C PHE A 224 9.40 7.38 -13.09
N ALA A 225 10.13 6.48 -13.75
CA ALA A 225 10.52 5.20 -13.17
C ALA A 225 11.37 5.35 -11.89
N LEU A 226 12.23 6.36 -11.84
CA LEU A 226 13.10 6.63 -10.69
C LEU A 226 12.50 7.64 -9.72
N GLY A 227 11.80 8.66 -10.24
CA GLY A 227 11.26 9.75 -9.44
C GLY A 227 10.05 9.35 -8.61
N MET A 228 9.13 8.56 -9.17
CA MET A 228 7.91 8.17 -8.45
C MET A 228 8.18 7.34 -7.20
N PRO A 229 9.02 6.30 -7.20
CA PRO A 229 9.36 5.57 -5.97
C PRO A 229 10.01 6.48 -4.91
N ALA A 230 10.89 7.40 -5.33
CA ALA A 230 11.52 8.35 -4.42
C ALA A 230 10.49 9.32 -3.78
N TYR A 231 9.56 9.84 -4.59
CA TYR A 231 8.45 10.66 -4.12
C TYR A 231 7.56 9.92 -3.11
N TYR A 232 7.16 8.68 -3.41
CA TYR A 232 6.33 7.89 -2.49
C TYR A 232 7.08 7.50 -1.22
N ARG A 233 8.39 7.26 -1.29
CA ARG A 233 9.21 7.05 -0.09
C ARG A 233 9.15 8.25 0.85
N GLN A 234 9.39 9.46 0.32
CA GLN A 234 9.30 10.70 1.10
C GLN A 234 7.92 10.87 1.74
N ARG A 235 6.89 10.60 0.97
CA ARG A 235 5.50 10.70 1.44
C ARG A 235 5.17 9.67 2.52
N ASN A 236 5.69 8.45 2.43
CA ASN A 236 5.53 7.42 3.45
C ASN A 236 6.31 7.76 4.74
N LEU A 237 7.52 8.35 4.62
CA LEU A 237 8.28 8.83 5.78
C LEU A 237 7.56 9.98 6.51
N GLY A 238 6.92 10.88 5.78
CA GLY A 238 6.11 11.97 6.34
C GLY A 238 4.68 11.56 6.75
N GLY A 239 4.33 10.29 6.64
CA GLY A 239 3.02 9.79 7.06
C GLY A 239 2.84 9.78 8.58
N ASP A 240 1.58 9.65 9.00
CA ASP A 240 1.17 9.64 10.41
C ASP A 240 1.46 8.32 11.15
N GLY A 241 1.86 7.29 10.41
CA GLY A 241 2.10 5.95 10.96
C GLY A 241 0.85 5.18 11.36
N ILE A 242 -0.34 5.74 11.15
CA ILE A 242 -1.59 5.13 11.60
C ILE A 242 -2.05 4.07 10.59
N ILE A 243 -2.43 2.92 11.11
CA ILE A 243 -3.02 1.82 10.35
C ILE A 243 -4.43 1.60 10.87
N LEU A 244 -5.43 1.74 10.00
CA LEU A 244 -6.82 1.39 10.25
C LEU A 244 -7.26 0.39 9.18
N ILE A 245 -7.71 -0.77 9.59
CA ILE A 245 -8.19 -1.81 8.67
C ILE A 245 -9.67 -2.03 8.91
N GLY A 246 -10.46 -1.84 7.88
CA GLY A 246 -11.88 -2.15 7.85
C GLY A 246 -12.18 -3.27 6.86
N ARG A 247 -13.44 -3.73 6.82
CA ARG A 247 -13.88 -4.79 5.89
C ARG A 247 -13.93 -4.33 4.43
N LYS A 248 -14.09 -3.04 4.18
CA LYS A 248 -14.31 -2.45 2.85
C LYS A 248 -13.22 -1.49 2.40
N PHE A 249 -12.42 -1.01 3.33
CA PHE A 249 -11.36 -0.04 3.10
C PHE A 249 -10.29 -0.14 4.19
N ALA A 250 -9.10 0.39 3.88
CA ALA A 250 -8.03 0.55 4.85
C ALA A 250 -7.39 1.94 4.72
N TYR A 251 -6.87 2.40 5.84
CA TYR A 251 -6.01 3.57 5.91
C TYR A 251 -4.64 3.11 6.40
N VAL A 252 -3.62 3.30 5.60
CA VAL A 252 -2.27 2.81 5.86
C VAL A 252 -1.31 3.97 5.72
N ASN A 253 -0.78 4.47 6.84
CA ASN A 253 0.24 5.51 6.86
C ASN A 253 -0.09 6.70 5.95
N SER A 254 -1.24 7.33 6.14
CA SER A 254 -1.77 8.46 5.35
C SER A 254 -2.31 8.12 3.95
N PHE A 255 -2.31 6.84 3.55
CA PHE A 255 -2.89 6.40 2.28
C PHE A 255 -4.22 5.68 2.50
N PHE A 256 -5.24 6.09 1.75
CA PHE A 256 -6.57 5.50 1.80
C PHE A 256 -6.77 4.51 0.66
N HIS A 257 -6.99 3.25 1.00
CA HIS A 257 -7.29 2.15 0.10
C HIS A 257 -8.76 1.76 0.22
N ASN A 258 -9.43 1.58 -0.90
CA ASN A 258 -10.85 1.32 -0.95
C ASN A 258 -11.16 0.23 -1.99
N TRP A 259 -11.82 -0.82 -1.55
CA TRP A 259 -12.30 -1.93 -2.38
C TRP A 259 -13.82 -2.14 -2.27
N ASP A 260 -14.56 -1.05 -1.91
CA ASP A 260 -16.01 -1.01 -1.85
C ASP A 260 -16.59 -0.32 -3.10
N PHE A 261 -16.26 -0.88 -4.26
CA PHE A 261 -16.83 -0.49 -5.54
C PHE A 261 -17.60 -1.66 -6.16
N PRO A 262 -18.52 -1.40 -7.11
CA PRO A 262 -19.09 -2.47 -7.92
C PRO A 262 -17.97 -3.29 -8.59
N LEU A 263 -18.08 -4.61 -8.54
CA LEU A 263 -17.11 -5.55 -9.11
C LEU A 263 -15.69 -5.42 -8.51
N SER A 264 -15.58 -5.04 -7.25
CA SER A 264 -14.32 -5.03 -6.52
C SER A 264 -14.41 -5.86 -5.25
N GLY A 265 -13.27 -6.19 -4.65
CA GLY A 265 -13.24 -6.94 -3.40
C GLY A 265 -11.85 -7.42 -3.03
N ILE A 266 -11.76 -8.03 -1.86
CA ILE A 266 -10.52 -8.67 -1.42
C ILE A 266 -10.36 -9.99 -2.18
N GLN A 267 -9.20 -10.20 -2.77
CA GLN A 267 -8.84 -11.42 -3.48
C GLN A 267 -8.04 -12.38 -2.60
N LYS A 268 -7.10 -11.85 -1.82
CA LYS A 268 -6.20 -12.66 -1.00
C LYS A 268 -5.81 -11.91 0.25
N VAL A 269 -5.80 -12.61 1.38
CA VAL A 269 -5.27 -12.12 2.65
C VAL A 269 -4.44 -13.22 3.27
N LYS A 270 -3.23 -12.90 3.72
CA LYS A 270 -2.33 -13.83 4.42
C LYS A 270 -1.43 -13.07 5.38
N PRO A 271 -1.04 -13.68 6.51
CA PRO A 271 0.03 -13.13 7.34
C PRO A 271 1.37 -13.24 6.58
N ILE A 272 2.27 -12.32 6.87
CA ILE A 272 3.66 -12.33 6.40
C ILE A 272 4.59 -12.09 7.59
N GLU A 273 5.74 -12.77 7.58
CA GLU A 273 6.79 -12.61 8.58
C GLU A 273 8.02 -11.91 7.98
N GLU A 274 8.17 -11.99 6.67
CA GLU A 274 9.22 -11.33 5.91
C GLU A 274 8.62 -10.41 4.84
N PRO A 275 9.16 -9.21 4.66
CA PRO A 275 10.34 -8.59 5.27
C PRO A 275 10.10 -7.97 6.64
N PHE A 276 8.88 -8.01 7.14
CA PHE A 276 8.43 -7.58 8.46
C PHE A 276 7.19 -8.38 8.87
N HIS A 277 6.96 -8.50 10.16
CA HIS A 277 5.71 -9.03 10.68
C HIS A 277 4.54 -8.16 10.23
N GLY A 278 3.53 -8.75 9.55
CA GLY A 278 2.45 -7.96 8.99
C GLY A 278 1.45 -8.75 8.16
N LEU A 279 0.60 -8.02 7.46
CA LEU A 279 -0.48 -8.55 6.65
C LEU A 279 -0.25 -8.23 5.17
N TYR A 280 -0.27 -9.26 4.33
CA TYR A 280 -0.42 -9.11 2.89
C TYR A 280 -1.91 -9.12 2.55
N LEU A 281 -2.39 -8.07 1.91
CA LEU A 281 -3.76 -7.93 1.44
C LEU A 281 -3.74 -7.57 -0.04
N GLN A 282 -4.36 -8.40 -0.86
CA GLN A 282 -4.55 -8.16 -2.29
C GLN A 282 -6.03 -7.94 -2.55
N TYR A 283 -6.37 -6.79 -3.14
CA TYR A 283 -7.72 -6.50 -3.59
C TYR A 283 -7.77 -6.24 -5.08
N TYR A 284 -8.93 -6.42 -5.68
CA TYR A 284 -9.14 -6.22 -7.10
C TYR A 284 -10.27 -5.22 -7.33
N TYR A 285 -10.21 -4.58 -8.48
CA TYR A 285 -11.27 -3.75 -9.04
C TYR A 285 -11.25 -3.85 -10.57
N TYR A 286 -12.40 -3.61 -11.17
CA TYR A 286 -12.50 -3.56 -12.62
C TYR A 286 -12.48 -2.10 -13.09
N ASP A 287 -11.60 -1.82 -14.05
CA ASP A 287 -11.61 -0.60 -14.84
C ASP A 287 -12.03 -0.96 -16.26
N ARG A 288 -13.26 -0.61 -16.62
CA ARG A 288 -13.93 -1.05 -17.86
C ARG A 288 -13.95 -2.58 -17.98
N THR A 289 -13.07 -3.15 -18.82
CA THR A 289 -12.99 -4.58 -19.07
C THR A 289 -11.80 -5.27 -18.40
N LEU A 290 -10.88 -4.49 -17.85
CA LEU A 290 -9.65 -5.03 -17.26
C LEU A 290 -9.79 -5.18 -15.74
N LYS A 291 -9.41 -6.36 -15.24
CA LYS A 291 -9.28 -6.62 -13.82
C LYS A 291 -7.91 -6.12 -13.35
N ASN A 292 -7.91 -5.10 -12.52
CA ASN A 292 -6.73 -4.60 -11.85
C ASN A 292 -6.61 -5.20 -10.45
N THR A 293 -5.41 -5.39 -9.98
CA THR A 293 -5.12 -5.88 -8.63
C THR A 293 -4.10 -4.96 -7.96
N GLU A 294 -4.36 -4.66 -6.70
CA GLU A 294 -3.48 -3.88 -5.84
C GLU A 294 -3.02 -4.73 -4.67
N GLU A 295 -1.75 -4.64 -4.34
CA GLU A 295 -1.11 -5.38 -3.27
C GLU A 295 -0.69 -4.44 -2.14
N LEU A 296 -1.18 -4.73 -0.94
CA LEU A 296 -0.82 -4.01 0.27
C LEU A 296 0.01 -4.90 1.18
N HIS A 297 1.18 -4.42 1.55
CA HIS A 297 2.00 -4.99 2.60
C HIS A 297 1.85 -4.10 3.83
N ILE A 298 1.12 -4.54 4.83
CA ILE A 298 0.75 -3.73 5.99
C ILE A 298 1.56 -4.22 7.18
N PRO A 299 2.55 -3.45 7.68
CA PRO A 299 3.31 -3.85 8.85
C PRO A 299 2.42 -3.84 10.09
N ALA A 300 2.64 -4.78 11.00
CA ALA A 300 1.89 -4.92 12.23
C ALA A 300 2.83 -5.16 13.41
N PRO A 301 2.46 -4.69 14.62
CA PRO A 301 3.19 -5.02 15.84
C PRO A 301 3.23 -6.54 16.09
N PRO A 302 4.28 -7.08 16.72
CA PRO A 302 4.42 -8.51 16.95
C PRO A 302 3.28 -9.16 17.75
N GLU A 303 2.61 -8.38 18.60
CA GLU A 303 1.49 -8.81 19.44
C GLU A 303 0.16 -8.91 18.67
N THR A 304 0.12 -8.48 17.41
CA THR A 304 -1.11 -8.51 16.60
C THR A 304 -1.44 -9.94 16.14
N ASP A 305 -2.65 -10.41 16.45
CA ASP A 305 -3.13 -11.72 15.94
C ASP A 305 -3.52 -11.61 14.45
N LEU A 306 -2.52 -11.80 13.60
CA LEU A 306 -2.68 -11.76 12.13
C LEU A 306 -3.54 -12.91 11.60
N ARG A 307 -3.64 -14.04 12.33
CA ARG A 307 -4.45 -15.20 11.90
C ARG A 307 -5.93 -14.89 12.06
N GLU A 308 -6.31 -14.31 13.19
CA GLU A 308 -7.68 -13.87 13.44
C GLU A 308 -8.07 -12.76 12.43
N LEU A 309 -7.19 -11.76 12.25
CA LEU A 309 -7.42 -10.68 11.29
C LEU A 309 -7.60 -11.23 9.86
N THR A 310 -6.77 -12.19 9.45
CA THR A 310 -6.91 -12.88 8.16
C THR A 310 -8.26 -13.57 8.03
N ARG A 311 -8.75 -14.23 9.11
CA ARG A 311 -10.03 -14.91 9.12
C ARG A 311 -11.20 -13.95 8.94
N VAL A 312 -11.15 -12.81 9.61
CA VAL A 312 -12.21 -11.78 9.54
C VAL A 312 -12.26 -11.09 8.18
N LEU A 313 -11.10 -10.89 7.54
CA LEU A 313 -10.98 -10.22 6.24
C LEU A 313 -11.15 -11.15 5.04
N LYS A 314 -11.04 -12.48 5.22
CA LYS A 314 -11.28 -13.42 4.11
C LYS A 314 -12.64 -13.18 3.49
N PRO A 315 -12.76 -13.19 2.16
CA PRO A 315 -14.04 -13.10 1.47
C PRO A 315 -14.99 -14.19 1.99
N GLN A 316 -16.09 -13.79 2.59
CA GLN A 316 -17.16 -14.74 2.92
C GLN A 316 -17.85 -15.14 1.62
N GLY A 317 -17.52 -16.31 1.08
CA GLY A 317 -18.27 -16.89 -0.03
C GLY A 317 -17.53 -17.10 -1.35
N THR A 318 -16.56 -18.00 -1.35
CA THR A 318 -16.30 -18.86 -2.51
C THR A 318 -16.17 -20.32 -2.06
N SER A 319 -16.97 -20.71 -1.06
CA SER A 319 -17.21 -22.12 -0.77
C SER A 319 -18.36 -22.59 -1.67
N GLY A 320 -18.03 -23.24 -2.79
CA GLY A 320 -18.96 -24.10 -3.51
C GLY A 320 -19.69 -23.49 -4.71
N ARG A 321 -18.97 -23.23 -5.80
CA ARG A 321 -19.45 -23.60 -7.15
C ARG A 321 -18.33 -24.34 -7.84
N LYS A 322 -18.34 -25.65 -7.64
CA LYS A 322 -17.76 -26.63 -8.57
C LYS A 322 -18.77 -26.88 -9.67
#